data_6c7b3863444d16a900b9b963352a57d3
#
_entry.id   6c7b3863444d16a900b9b963352a57d3
#
_cell.length_a   1.000
_cell.length_b   1.000
_cell.length_c   1.000
_cell.angle_alpha   90.00
_cell.angle_beta   90.00
_cell.angle_gamma   90.00
#
_symmetry.space_group_name_H-M   'P 1'
#
loop_
_entity.id
_entity.type
_entity.pdbx_description
1 polymer ?
#
loop_
_entity_poly.entity_id
_entity_poly.type
_entity_poly.pdbx_seq_one_letter_code
_entity_poly.pdbx_strand_id
1 'polypeptide(L)'
;MLAPIYAEIQGEKNKAVGAPLADFEMNDMDGKAHRLSDFVGKGQYTLVDFWASWCGPCRAEMPNVKACYEKYKDKGFSIVGISFDQDLQAWKDATTQLGITWPQLSDLKGWQCKAAEVYYIRSIPSTILFSPDGKVIATNLRGDELGDKLAELLDK
;
A
#
# COMPACT_ATOMS: atom_id res chain seq x y z
N MET A 1 -11.19 -24.46 11.86
CA MET A 1 -11.40 -23.22 12.62
C MET A 1 -10.14 -22.53 13.07
N LEU A 2 -9.01 -23.26 13.11
CA LEU A 2 -7.73 -22.63 13.51
C LEU A 2 -7.12 -21.76 12.43
N ALA A 3 -7.35 -22.06 11.14
CA ALA A 3 -6.72 -21.35 10.03
C ALA A 3 -7.01 -19.84 10.03
N PRO A 4 -8.26 -19.35 10.27
CA PRO A 4 -8.51 -17.90 10.35
C PRO A 4 -7.77 -17.23 11.48
N ILE A 5 -7.59 -17.91 12.62
CA ILE A 5 -6.86 -17.38 13.76
C ILE A 5 -5.37 -17.26 13.42
N TYR A 6 -4.81 -18.28 12.75
CA TYR A 6 -3.42 -18.23 12.33
C TYR A 6 -3.17 -17.12 11.31
N ALA A 7 -4.09 -16.93 10.36
CA ALA A 7 -3.99 -15.87 9.37
C ALA A 7 -4.00 -14.50 10.03
N GLU A 8 -4.87 -14.28 11.01
CA GLU A 8 -4.93 -13.05 11.78
C GLU A 8 -3.64 -12.81 12.54
N ILE A 9 -3.18 -13.80 13.28
CA ILE A 9 -1.94 -13.69 14.09
C ILE A 9 -0.75 -13.37 13.18
N GLN A 10 -0.60 -14.11 12.09
CA GLN A 10 0.51 -13.90 11.17
C GLN A 10 0.42 -12.54 10.49
N GLY A 11 -0.78 -12.12 10.07
CA GLY A 11 -1.00 -10.81 9.45
C GLY A 11 -0.66 -9.68 10.39
N GLU A 12 -1.06 -9.79 11.66
CA GLU A 12 -0.72 -8.77 12.66
C GLU A 12 0.79 -8.73 12.93
N LYS A 13 1.45 -9.88 12.96
CA LYS A 13 2.92 -9.94 13.08
C LYS A 13 3.61 -9.29 11.88
N ASN A 14 3.06 -9.50 10.68
CA ASN A 14 3.63 -8.93 9.45
C ASN A 14 3.52 -7.40 9.42
N LYS A 15 2.58 -6.82 10.17
CA LYS A 15 2.38 -5.38 10.26
C LYS A 15 3.07 -4.74 11.47
N ALA A 16 3.64 -5.52 12.34
CA ALA A 16 4.29 -4.99 13.55
C ALA A 16 5.52 -4.16 13.18
N VAL A 17 5.74 -3.05 13.89
CA VAL A 17 6.90 -2.20 13.67
C VAL A 17 8.17 -3.03 13.81
N GLY A 18 9.06 -2.92 12.82
CA GLY A 18 10.30 -3.70 12.75
C GLY A 18 10.16 -5.02 12.01
N ALA A 19 8.94 -5.46 11.67
CA ALA A 19 8.75 -6.69 10.92
C ALA A 19 9.31 -6.55 9.50
N PRO A 20 9.97 -7.59 8.98
CA PRO A 20 10.43 -7.57 7.59
C PRO A 20 9.26 -7.71 6.64
N LEU A 21 9.46 -7.27 5.40
CA LEU A 21 8.47 -7.41 4.34
C LEU A 21 8.01 -8.86 4.23
N ALA A 22 6.69 -9.07 4.25
CA ALA A 22 6.06 -10.34 3.89
C ALA A 22 5.66 -10.23 2.42
N ASP A 23 6.38 -10.94 1.56
CA ASP A 23 6.27 -10.76 0.11
C ASP A 23 5.05 -11.47 -0.48
N PHE A 24 4.56 -10.97 -1.60
CA PHE A 24 3.52 -11.61 -2.40
C PHE A 24 3.64 -11.13 -3.85
N GLU A 25 2.95 -11.83 -4.75
CA GLU A 25 2.95 -11.53 -6.17
C GLU A 25 1.56 -11.09 -6.61
N MET A 26 1.50 -10.03 -7.42
CA MET A 26 0.28 -9.55 -8.05
C MET A 26 0.60 -8.96 -9.42
N ASN A 27 -0.43 -8.73 -10.22
CA ASN A 27 -0.25 -8.19 -11.57
C ASN A 27 -0.46 -6.68 -11.59
N ASP A 28 0.24 -6.00 -12.51
CA ASP A 28 -0.07 -4.61 -12.86
C ASP A 28 -1.28 -4.57 -13.80
N MET A 29 -1.63 -3.37 -14.26
CA MET A 29 -2.80 -3.18 -15.13
C MET A 29 -2.66 -3.81 -16.52
N ASP A 30 -1.44 -4.12 -16.91
CA ASP A 30 -1.14 -4.79 -18.19
C ASP A 30 -1.08 -6.31 -18.04
N GLY A 31 -1.35 -6.81 -16.83
CA GLY A 31 -1.32 -8.25 -16.56
C GLY A 31 0.06 -8.81 -16.29
N LYS A 32 1.07 -7.95 -16.14
CA LYS A 32 2.43 -8.38 -15.85
C LYS A 32 2.62 -8.59 -14.35
N ALA A 33 3.19 -9.73 -13.98
CA ALA A 33 3.39 -10.08 -12.57
C ALA A 33 4.57 -9.32 -11.96
N HIS A 34 4.38 -8.89 -10.71
CA HIS A 34 5.41 -8.24 -9.90
C HIS A 34 5.31 -8.75 -8.47
N ARG A 35 6.43 -8.74 -7.77
CA ARG A 35 6.44 -9.03 -6.34
C ARG A 35 6.50 -7.70 -5.58
N LEU A 36 5.95 -7.67 -4.37
CA LEU A 36 6.03 -6.47 -3.53
C LEU A 36 7.49 -6.10 -3.27
N SER A 37 8.37 -7.10 -3.16
CA SER A 37 9.81 -6.89 -3.00
C SER A 37 10.49 -6.21 -4.20
N ASP A 38 9.82 -6.11 -5.33
CA ASP A 38 10.33 -5.33 -6.45
C ASP A 38 10.32 -3.82 -6.16
N PHE A 39 9.48 -3.39 -5.22
CA PHE A 39 9.28 -1.97 -4.89
C PHE A 39 9.75 -1.62 -3.49
N VAL A 40 9.59 -2.52 -2.52
CA VAL A 40 9.93 -2.29 -1.11
C VAL A 40 11.33 -2.81 -0.82
N GLY A 41 12.07 -2.07 0.01
CA GLY A 41 13.43 -2.46 0.39
C GLY A 41 14.48 -2.11 -0.67
N LYS A 42 14.22 -1.10 -1.48
CA LYS A 42 15.09 -0.68 -2.59
C LYS A 42 15.79 0.66 -2.32
N GLY A 43 16.00 0.98 -1.05
CA GLY A 43 16.72 2.19 -0.68
C GLY A 43 15.85 3.41 -0.49
N GLN A 44 14.54 3.26 -0.59
CA GLN A 44 13.58 4.34 -0.38
C GLN A 44 12.56 3.96 0.69
N TYR A 45 12.02 4.97 1.38
CA TYR A 45 10.83 4.77 2.20
C TYR A 45 9.66 4.51 1.26
N THR A 46 8.91 3.45 1.48
CA THR A 46 7.83 3.07 0.58
C THR A 46 6.52 2.92 1.34
N LEU A 47 5.51 3.67 0.90
CA LEU A 47 4.14 3.54 1.41
C LEU A 47 3.40 2.51 0.55
N VAL A 48 2.90 1.46 1.18
CA VAL A 48 2.00 0.51 0.51
C VAL A 48 0.58 0.93 0.86
N ASP A 49 -0.18 1.34 -0.16
CA ASP A 49 -1.52 1.90 0.00
C ASP A 49 -2.56 0.89 -0.47
N PHE A 50 -3.35 0.36 0.47
CA PHE A 50 -4.43 -0.57 0.18
C PHE A 50 -5.72 0.21 -0.03
N TRP A 51 -6.29 0.11 -1.22
CA TRP A 51 -7.43 0.93 -1.64
C TRP A 51 -8.31 0.22 -2.66
N ALA A 52 -9.37 0.86 -3.10
CA ALA A 52 -10.19 0.37 -4.21
C ALA A 52 -10.92 1.55 -4.86
N SER A 53 -11.30 1.38 -6.12
CA SER A 53 -12.03 2.38 -6.87
C SER A 53 -13.40 2.72 -6.25
N TRP A 54 -14.01 1.72 -5.61
CA TRP A 54 -15.34 1.85 -5.00
C TRP A 54 -15.28 2.36 -3.55
N CYS A 55 -14.09 2.61 -3.03
CA CYS A 55 -13.91 3.02 -1.63
C CYS A 55 -13.94 4.54 -1.52
N GLY A 56 -15.03 5.09 -1.00
CA GLY A 56 -15.18 6.54 -0.82
C GLY A 56 -14.09 7.17 0.03
N PRO A 57 -13.82 6.65 1.25
CA PRO A 57 -12.74 7.19 2.09
C PRO A 57 -11.36 7.10 1.46
N CYS A 58 -11.09 6.06 0.66
CA CYS A 58 -9.83 5.93 -0.07
C CYS A 58 -9.67 7.07 -1.08
N ARG A 59 -10.75 7.34 -1.83
CA ARG A 59 -10.76 8.42 -2.82
C ARG A 59 -10.61 9.78 -2.15
N ALA A 60 -11.24 9.97 -0.99
CA ALA A 60 -11.16 11.23 -0.25
C ALA A 60 -9.75 11.49 0.30
N GLU A 61 -9.03 10.44 0.68
CA GLU A 61 -7.65 10.58 1.19
C GLU A 61 -6.62 10.76 0.07
N MET A 62 -6.94 10.37 -1.16
CA MET A 62 -5.98 10.34 -2.26
C MET A 62 -5.31 11.70 -2.55
N PRO A 63 -6.01 12.85 -2.52
CA PRO A 63 -5.34 14.14 -2.70
C PRO A 63 -4.22 14.38 -1.69
N ASN A 64 -4.41 13.96 -0.43
CA ASN A 64 -3.38 14.07 0.59
C ASN A 64 -2.18 13.18 0.31
N VAL A 65 -2.44 11.92 -0.07
CA VAL A 65 -1.39 10.97 -0.44
C VAL A 65 -0.58 11.49 -1.62
N LYS A 66 -1.29 12.01 -2.62
CA LYS A 66 -0.66 12.57 -3.82
C LYS A 66 0.20 13.78 -3.49
N ALA A 67 -0.27 14.68 -2.64
CA ALA A 67 0.50 15.86 -2.21
C ALA A 67 1.79 15.43 -1.51
N CYS A 68 1.74 14.43 -0.64
CA CYS A 68 2.92 13.89 0.01
C CYS A 68 3.88 13.27 -0.99
N TYR A 69 3.35 12.53 -1.96
CA TYR A 69 4.17 11.92 -3.01
C TYR A 69 4.91 13.00 -3.83
N GLU A 70 4.20 14.02 -4.28
CA GLU A 70 4.81 15.10 -5.06
C GLU A 70 5.89 15.83 -4.28
N LYS A 71 5.70 16.01 -2.98
CA LYS A 71 6.66 16.71 -2.12
C LYS A 71 7.93 15.89 -1.88
N TYR A 72 7.81 14.58 -1.72
CA TYR A 72 8.92 13.74 -1.23
C TYR A 72 9.46 12.71 -2.23
N LYS A 73 8.86 12.56 -3.41
CA LYS A 73 9.29 11.54 -4.39
C LYS A 73 10.76 11.66 -4.80
N ASP A 74 11.30 12.89 -4.82
CA ASP A 74 12.70 13.13 -5.18
C ASP A 74 13.61 13.17 -3.94
N LYS A 75 13.05 12.88 -2.76
CA LYS A 75 13.78 12.89 -1.48
C LYS A 75 13.90 11.52 -0.84
N GLY A 76 13.56 10.47 -1.57
CA GLY A 76 13.67 9.11 -1.06
C GLY A 76 12.35 8.47 -0.63
N PHE A 77 11.24 8.92 -1.19
CA PHE A 77 9.90 8.38 -0.92
C PHE A 77 9.28 7.79 -2.18
N SER A 78 8.68 6.63 -2.05
CA SER A 78 7.93 5.98 -3.12
C SER A 78 6.61 5.42 -2.58
N ILE A 79 5.69 5.12 -3.50
CA ILE A 79 4.40 4.51 -3.16
C ILE A 79 4.16 3.34 -4.10
N VAL A 80 3.54 2.29 -3.59
CA VAL A 80 2.94 1.23 -4.41
C VAL A 80 1.52 1.04 -3.92
N GLY A 81 0.55 1.09 -4.85
CA GLY A 81 -0.85 0.88 -4.54
C GLY A 81 -1.25 -0.58 -4.74
N ILE A 82 -2.04 -1.10 -3.81
CA ILE A 82 -2.61 -2.43 -3.91
C ILE A 82 -4.11 -2.27 -3.97
N SER A 83 -4.71 -2.60 -5.11
CA SER A 83 -6.14 -2.43 -5.33
C SER A 83 -6.94 -3.66 -4.92
N PHE A 84 -8.02 -3.42 -4.18
CA PHE A 84 -8.99 -4.44 -3.80
C PHE A 84 -10.18 -4.48 -4.79
N ASP A 85 -9.97 -4.01 -6.02
CA ASP A 85 -10.97 -4.05 -7.07
C ASP A 85 -11.16 -5.48 -7.60
N GLN A 86 -12.33 -5.72 -8.18
CA GLN A 86 -12.64 -6.95 -8.91
C GLN A 86 -12.78 -6.69 -10.41
N ASP A 87 -12.88 -5.43 -10.82
CA ASP A 87 -13.06 -5.01 -12.20
C ASP A 87 -11.85 -4.19 -12.64
N LEU A 88 -11.14 -4.69 -13.64
CA LEU A 88 -9.95 -4.05 -14.19
C LEU A 88 -10.25 -2.64 -14.71
N GLN A 89 -11.36 -2.46 -15.41
CA GLN A 89 -11.68 -1.16 -16.00
C GLN A 89 -11.99 -0.12 -14.93
N ALA A 90 -12.73 -0.50 -13.89
CA ALA A 90 -13.03 0.39 -12.77
C ALA A 90 -11.73 0.83 -12.07
N TRP A 91 -10.80 -0.08 -11.90
CA TRP A 91 -9.48 0.20 -11.32
C TRP A 91 -8.70 1.20 -12.19
N LYS A 92 -8.64 0.94 -13.50
CA LYS A 92 -7.95 1.83 -14.45
C LYS A 92 -8.57 3.23 -14.45
N ASP A 93 -9.89 3.31 -14.52
CA ASP A 93 -10.61 4.59 -14.57
C ASP A 93 -10.36 5.41 -13.31
N ALA A 94 -10.46 4.80 -12.14
CA ALA A 94 -10.22 5.50 -10.87
C ALA A 94 -8.77 5.97 -10.75
N THR A 95 -7.81 5.15 -11.17
CA THR A 95 -6.40 5.50 -11.16
C THR A 95 -6.15 6.75 -12.00
N THR A 96 -6.76 6.81 -13.18
CA THR A 96 -6.66 7.97 -14.06
C THR A 96 -7.35 9.20 -13.46
N GLN A 97 -8.59 9.03 -12.97
CA GLN A 97 -9.37 10.13 -12.38
C GLN A 97 -8.67 10.76 -11.18
N LEU A 98 -8.03 9.95 -10.37
CA LEU A 98 -7.35 10.41 -9.16
C LEU A 98 -5.93 10.91 -9.43
N GLY A 99 -5.44 10.77 -10.66
CA GLY A 99 -4.10 11.20 -11.00
C GLY A 99 -2.99 10.41 -10.32
N ILE A 100 -3.22 9.13 -10.11
CA ILE A 100 -2.25 8.24 -9.48
C ILE A 100 -1.17 7.90 -10.51
N THR A 101 0.09 8.17 -10.17
CA THR A 101 1.23 7.96 -11.09
C THR A 101 2.22 6.91 -10.61
N TRP A 102 2.06 6.42 -9.38
CA TRP A 102 2.94 5.38 -8.82
C TRP A 102 2.46 3.98 -9.23
N PRO A 103 3.31 2.95 -9.09
CA PRO A 103 2.95 1.58 -9.46
C PRO A 103 1.69 1.10 -8.74
N GLN A 104 0.87 0.33 -9.46
CA GLN A 104 -0.38 -0.23 -8.98
C GLN A 104 -0.43 -1.73 -9.26
N LEU A 105 -0.79 -2.51 -8.26
CA LEU A 105 -0.92 -3.96 -8.38
C LEU A 105 -2.30 -4.41 -7.88
N SER A 106 -2.81 -5.49 -8.46
CA SER A 106 -4.04 -6.13 -8.00
C SER A 106 -4.12 -7.56 -8.54
N ASP A 107 -4.82 -8.42 -7.82
CA ASP A 107 -5.19 -9.74 -8.35
C ASP A 107 -6.66 -9.79 -8.74
N LEU A 108 -7.38 -8.67 -8.63
CA LEU A 108 -8.79 -8.50 -8.99
C LEU A 108 -9.72 -9.45 -8.23
N LYS A 109 -9.36 -9.79 -7.00
CA LYS A 109 -10.11 -10.71 -6.15
C LYS A 109 -10.83 -10.02 -4.99
N GLY A 110 -10.86 -8.69 -4.98
CA GLY A 110 -11.52 -7.93 -3.92
C GLY A 110 -10.95 -8.29 -2.55
N TRP A 111 -11.83 -8.56 -1.59
CA TRP A 111 -11.42 -8.94 -0.23
C TRP A 111 -10.74 -10.30 -0.16
N GLN A 112 -10.78 -11.10 -1.24
CA GLN A 112 -10.10 -12.39 -1.32
C GLN A 112 -8.68 -12.25 -1.88
N CYS A 113 -8.18 -11.03 -2.00
CA CYS A 113 -6.87 -10.77 -2.56
C CYS A 113 -5.75 -11.27 -1.65
N LYS A 114 -4.61 -11.56 -2.26
CA LYS A 114 -3.45 -12.10 -1.53
C LYS A 114 -2.95 -11.13 -0.46
N ALA A 115 -2.99 -9.81 -0.72
CA ALA A 115 -2.56 -8.81 0.24
C ALA A 115 -3.42 -8.81 1.51
N ALA A 116 -4.74 -8.98 1.36
CA ALA A 116 -5.65 -9.07 2.50
C ALA A 116 -5.34 -10.28 3.37
N GLU A 117 -4.94 -11.39 2.75
CA GLU A 117 -4.53 -12.60 3.46
C GLU A 117 -3.21 -12.39 4.20
N VAL A 118 -2.17 -11.94 3.49
CA VAL A 118 -0.81 -11.82 4.02
C VAL A 118 -0.72 -10.81 5.15
N TYR A 119 -1.40 -9.67 5.02
CA TYR A 119 -1.35 -8.59 5.99
C TYR A 119 -2.61 -8.45 6.83
N TYR A 120 -3.54 -9.37 6.69
CA TYR A 120 -4.81 -9.36 7.43
C TYR A 120 -5.49 -7.99 7.33
N ILE A 121 -5.72 -7.52 6.11
CA ILE A 121 -6.38 -6.25 5.86
C ILE A 121 -7.89 -6.47 5.88
N ARG A 122 -8.60 -5.81 6.80
CA ARG A 122 -10.06 -5.96 6.98
C ARG A 122 -10.83 -4.68 6.69
N SER A 123 -10.14 -3.58 6.50
CA SER A 123 -10.75 -2.30 6.14
C SER A 123 -9.80 -1.52 5.26
N ILE A 124 -10.35 -0.68 4.40
CA ILE A 124 -9.57 0.25 3.57
C ILE A 124 -10.20 1.65 3.70
N PRO A 125 -9.41 2.71 3.59
CA PRO A 125 -7.98 2.73 3.29
C PRO A 125 -7.14 2.19 4.45
N SER A 126 -6.08 1.47 4.10
CA SER A 126 -5.05 1.03 5.05
C SER A 126 -3.72 1.26 4.40
N THR A 127 -2.71 1.56 5.20
CA THR A 127 -1.35 1.78 4.67
C THR A 127 -0.31 1.14 5.57
N ILE A 128 0.81 0.78 4.96
CA ILE A 128 2.00 0.34 5.68
C ILE A 128 3.18 1.14 5.12
N LEU A 129 3.93 1.80 5.99
CA LEU A 129 5.15 2.50 5.59
C LEU A 129 6.35 1.63 5.92
N PHE A 130 7.17 1.38 4.92
CA PHE A 130 8.39 0.57 5.04
C PHE A 130 9.65 1.45 5.00
N SER A 131 10.66 1.04 5.76
CA SER A 131 11.98 1.67 5.72
C SER A 131 12.72 1.32 4.42
N PRO A 132 13.85 2.01 4.11
CA PRO A 132 14.64 1.69 2.92
C PRO A 132 15.15 0.25 2.86
N ASP A 133 15.30 -0.41 3.99
CA ASP A 133 15.73 -1.82 4.06
C ASP A 133 14.55 -2.80 4.14
N GLY A 134 13.30 -2.33 3.98
CA GLY A 134 12.14 -3.20 3.87
C GLY A 134 11.53 -3.66 5.19
N LYS A 135 11.64 -2.85 6.24
CA LYS A 135 11.00 -3.14 7.53
C LYS A 135 9.87 -2.17 7.80
N VAL A 136 8.81 -2.65 8.45
CA VAL A 136 7.66 -1.82 8.81
C VAL A 136 8.08 -0.73 9.79
N ILE A 137 7.74 0.51 9.48
CA ILE A 137 7.96 1.66 10.36
C ILE A 137 6.65 2.10 11.03
N ALA A 138 5.57 2.14 10.27
CA ALA A 138 4.29 2.64 10.74
C ALA A 138 3.15 2.08 9.88
N THR A 139 1.94 2.09 10.44
CA THR A 139 0.73 1.67 9.73
C THR A 139 -0.35 2.72 9.86
N ASN A 140 -1.23 2.79 8.87
CA ASN A 140 -2.46 3.60 8.89
C ASN A 140 -2.24 5.09 9.19
N LEU A 141 -1.20 5.66 8.59
CA LEU A 141 -0.96 7.09 8.65
C LEU A 141 -1.93 7.81 7.70
N ARG A 142 -2.78 8.67 8.25
CA ARG A 142 -3.82 9.39 7.49
C ARG A 142 -3.75 10.88 7.76
N GLY A 143 -4.24 11.66 6.78
CA GLY A 143 -4.28 13.10 6.90
C GLY A 143 -2.90 13.65 7.21
N ASP A 144 -2.80 14.52 8.21
CA ASP A 144 -1.55 15.16 8.57
C ASP A 144 -0.50 14.20 9.11
N GLU A 145 -0.91 13.04 9.62
CA GLU A 145 0.01 12.04 10.18
C GLU A 145 1.03 11.56 9.14
N LEU A 146 0.60 11.36 7.90
CA LEU A 146 1.52 10.92 6.84
C LEU A 146 2.55 12.01 6.54
N GLY A 147 2.12 13.24 6.33
CA GLY A 147 3.03 14.35 6.07
C GLY A 147 4.00 14.59 7.21
N ASP A 148 3.50 14.55 8.46
CA ASP A 148 4.33 14.75 9.64
C ASP A 148 5.41 13.66 9.75
N LYS A 149 5.04 12.41 9.47
CA LYS A 149 6.00 11.29 9.52
C LYS A 149 7.07 11.43 8.44
N LEU A 150 6.67 11.79 7.23
CA LEU A 150 7.63 12.00 6.14
C LEU A 150 8.56 13.17 6.41
N ALA A 151 8.04 14.25 7.01
CA ALA A 151 8.88 15.38 7.42
C ALA A 151 9.91 14.93 8.46
N GLU A 152 9.49 14.14 9.45
CA GLU A 152 10.40 13.59 10.46
C GLU A 152 11.53 12.79 9.83
N LEU A 153 11.21 11.98 8.82
CA LEU A 153 12.16 11.06 8.18
C LEU A 153 13.02 11.73 7.12
N LEU A 154 12.49 12.71 6.37
CA LEU A 154 13.09 13.20 5.14
C LEU A 154 13.46 14.69 5.14
N ASP A 155 12.93 15.49 6.05
CA ASP A 155 13.25 16.92 6.14
C ASP A 155 14.47 17.19 7.03
N LYS A 156 15.47 16.36 6.91
CA LYS A 156 16.71 16.50 7.72
C LYS A 156 17.79 17.27 7.00
#